data_df5723d830497daba931784ace6ca7b4
#
_entry.id   df5723d830497daba931784ace6ca7b4
#
_cell.length_a   1.000
_cell.length_b   1.000
_cell.length_c   1.000
_cell.angle_alpha   90.00
_cell.angle_beta   90.00
_cell.angle_gamma   90.00
#
_symmetry.space_group_name_H-M   'P 1'
#
loop_
_entity.id
_entity.type
_entity.pdbx_description
1 polymer ?
#
loop_
_entity_poly.entity_id
_entity_poly.type
_entity_poly.pdbx_seq_one_letter_code
_entity_poly.pdbx_strand_id
1 'polypeptide(L)'
;MGCIPMKQKKVFIMCGPPGSGKSTWVRERLTSNDEWISRDNVRFSIVREDEEYFSHEDDVFDTFINYINQTLENPEVEYIFVDATHINYRSRHKTISRIHMKNVEELNCVCFITPLAVCLDRNGKRSGRERVPDAVVSNMFNSFNLPTEKEKFNHVFTVDENGITAEV
;
A
#
# COMPACT_ATOMS: atom_id res chain seq x y z
N MET A 1 -13.77 -34.34 -11.61
CA MET A 1 -12.73 -33.30 -11.72
C MET A 1 -12.54 -32.67 -10.35
N GLY A 2 -11.37 -32.85 -9.76
CA GLY A 2 -11.07 -32.24 -8.47
C GLY A 2 -10.94 -30.70 -8.61
N CYS A 3 -11.66 -29.95 -7.77
CA CYS A 3 -11.34 -28.53 -7.60
C CYS A 3 -9.88 -28.42 -7.17
N ILE A 4 -9.07 -27.70 -7.95
CA ILE A 4 -7.74 -27.30 -7.50
C ILE A 4 -7.98 -26.43 -6.27
N PRO A 5 -7.44 -26.81 -5.07
CA PRO A 5 -7.63 -25.98 -3.89
C PRO A 5 -7.03 -24.61 -4.15
N MET A 6 -7.81 -23.56 -3.91
CA MET A 6 -7.33 -22.19 -4.03
C MET A 6 -6.13 -22.01 -3.09
N LYS A 7 -5.01 -21.57 -3.65
CA LYS A 7 -3.80 -21.27 -2.89
C LYS A 7 -4.07 -20.08 -1.99
N GLN A 8 -3.85 -20.23 -0.70
CA GLN A 8 -3.94 -19.12 0.25
C GLN A 8 -2.81 -18.13 0.00
N LYS A 9 -3.09 -16.85 0.19
CA LYS A 9 -2.22 -15.75 -0.20
C LYS A 9 -1.68 -15.00 1.01
N LYS A 10 -0.51 -14.42 0.83
CA LYS A 10 0.08 -13.48 1.78
C LYS A 10 -0.15 -12.05 1.31
N VAL A 11 -0.79 -11.25 2.14
CA VAL A 11 -1.10 -9.85 1.86
C VAL A 11 -0.18 -8.95 2.68
N PHE A 12 0.41 -7.97 2.03
CA PHE A 12 1.29 -6.96 2.64
C PHE A 12 0.65 -5.58 2.52
N ILE A 13 0.17 -5.05 3.63
CA ILE A 13 -0.33 -3.68 3.73
C ILE A 13 0.88 -2.77 3.89
N MET A 14 1.14 -1.94 2.89
CA MET A 14 2.27 -1.02 2.88
C MET A 14 1.85 0.31 3.50
N CYS A 15 2.67 0.84 4.39
CA CYS A 15 2.38 2.02 5.20
C CYS A 15 3.55 3.00 5.16
N GLY A 16 3.27 4.24 4.83
CA GLY A 16 4.27 5.31 4.84
C GLY A 16 3.85 6.51 4.02
N PRO A 17 4.40 7.70 4.33
CA PRO A 17 4.11 8.92 3.59
C PRO A 17 4.64 8.88 2.15
N PRO A 18 4.22 9.81 1.28
CA PRO A 18 4.81 9.97 -0.04
C PRO A 18 6.32 10.19 0.05
N GLY A 19 7.07 9.58 -0.85
CA GLY A 19 8.54 9.67 -0.84
C GLY A 19 9.25 8.75 0.15
N SER A 20 8.52 7.90 0.88
CA SER A 20 9.14 6.98 1.84
C SER A 20 9.81 5.74 1.23
N GLY A 21 9.64 5.49 -0.08
CA GLY A 21 10.32 4.40 -0.80
C GLY A 21 9.46 3.15 -1.04
N LYS A 22 8.15 3.21 -0.81
CA LYS A 22 7.23 2.07 -1.00
C LYS A 22 7.34 1.43 -2.39
N SER A 23 7.16 2.22 -3.43
CA SER A 23 7.15 1.74 -4.82
C SER A 23 8.49 1.14 -5.25
N THR A 24 9.60 1.73 -4.83
CA THR A 24 10.94 1.19 -5.11
C THR A 24 11.14 -0.15 -4.44
N TRP A 25 10.76 -0.25 -3.17
CA TRP A 25 10.90 -1.49 -2.39
C TRP A 25 10.09 -2.65 -3.00
N VAL A 26 8.87 -2.39 -3.46
CA VAL A 26 8.04 -3.43 -4.13
C VAL A 26 8.67 -3.84 -5.46
N ARG A 27 9.07 -2.89 -6.30
CA ARG A 27 9.67 -3.19 -7.61
C ARG A 27 10.89 -4.10 -7.51
N GLU A 28 11.70 -3.93 -6.48
CA GLU A 28 12.90 -4.74 -6.26
C GLU A 28 12.58 -6.19 -5.83
N ARG A 29 11.36 -6.45 -5.35
CA ARG A 29 10.95 -7.74 -4.77
C ARG A 29 9.91 -8.48 -5.59
N LEU A 30 9.24 -7.79 -6.51
CA LEU A 30 8.12 -8.35 -7.28
C LEU A 30 8.60 -9.51 -8.16
N THR A 31 7.93 -10.64 -8.04
CA THR A 31 8.12 -11.81 -8.92
C THR A 31 6.92 -12.00 -9.84
N SER A 32 6.98 -12.99 -10.75
CA SER A 32 5.90 -13.26 -11.71
C SER A 32 4.57 -13.71 -11.07
N ASN A 33 4.62 -14.22 -9.85
CA ASN A 33 3.44 -14.71 -9.11
C ASN A 33 2.92 -13.69 -8.09
N ASP A 34 3.44 -12.48 -8.12
CA ASP A 34 3.09 -11.43 -7.19
C ASP A 34 2.27 -10.34 -7.90
N GLU A 35 1.39 -9.68 -7.14
CA GLU A 35 0.65 -8.52 -7.62
C GLU A 35 0.91 -7.31 -6.73
N TRP A 36 1.15 -6.19 -7.38
CA TRP A 36 1.29 -4.89 -6.75
C TRP A 36 0.11 -4.01 -7.13
N ILE A 37 -0.73 -3.68 -6.13
CA ILE A 37 -1.92 -2.86 -6.31
C ILE A 37 -1.67 -1.51 -5.64
N SER A 38 -1.45 -0.49 -6.45
CA SER A 38 -1.18 0.87 -6.03
C SER A 38 -2.43 1.74 -6.13
N ARG A 39 -2.83 2.35 -5.02
CA ARG A 39 -3.94 3.30 -4.99
C ARG A 39 -3.70 4.51 -5.89
N ASP A 40 -2.45 4.97 -5.99
CA ASP A 40 -2.10 6.08 -6.88
C ASP A 40 -2.24 5.68 -8.34
N ASN A 41 -1.83 4.48 -8.73
CA ASN A 41 -2.05 3.99 -10.09
C ASN A 41 -3.54 3.89 -10.44
N VAL A 42 -4.36 3.42 -9.50
CA VAL A 42 -5.82 3.42 -9.66
C VAL A 42 -6.35 4.84 -9.83
N ARG A 43 -5.89 5.78 -9.01
CA ARG A 43 -6.27 7.20 -9.11
C ARG A 43 -5.93 7.77 -10.48
N PHE A 44 -4.73 7.55 -10.98
CA PHE A 44 -4.32 8.04 -12.30
C PHE A 44 -5.12 7.44 -13.45
N SER A 45 -5.72 6.28 -13.27
CA SER A 45 -6.61 5.67 -14.28
C SER A 45 -8.02 6.26 -14.27
N ILE A 46 -8.45 6.90 -13.17
CA ILE A 46 -9.81 7.44 -12.98
C ILE A 46 -9.82 8.96 -13.13
N VAL A 47 -8.90 9.65 -12.44
CA VAL A 47 -8.83 11.12 -12.40
C VAL A 47 -8.05 11.62 -13.61
N ARG A 48 -8.68 12.49 -14.41
CA ARG A 48 -8.04 13.11 -15.57
C ARG A 48 -7.02 14.16 -15.14
N GLU A 49 -6.09 14.50 -16.03
CA GLU A 49 -5.02 15.48 -15.76
C GLU A 49 -5.56 16.89 -15.48
N ASP A 50 -6.73 17.23 -16.01
CA ASP A 50 -7.41 18.52 -15.84
C ASP A 50 -8.33 18.58 -14.61
N GLU A 51 -8.44 17.50 -13.85
CA GLU A 51 -9.24 17.40 -12.64
C GLU A 51 -8.40 17.52 -11.37
N GLU A 52 -9.04 17.91 -10.27
CA GLU A 52 -8.37 17.90 -8.97
C GLU A 52 -7.99 16.48 -8.55
N TYR A 53 -6.80 16.33 -7.98
CA TYR A 53 -6.21 15.04 -7.61
C TYR A 53 -7.13 14.17 -6.72
N PHE A 54 -7.88 14.77 -5.81
CA PHE A 54 -8.79 14.08 -4.90
C PHE A 54 -10.27 14.12 -5.30
N SER A 55 -10.59 14.47 -6.56
CA SER A 55 -11.97 14.68 -6.99
C SER A 55 -12.83 13.42 -7.01
N HIS A 56 -12.26 12.25 -7.15
CA HIS A 56 -12.97 10.96 -7.28
C HIS A 56 -12.55 9.93 -6.21
N GLU A 57 -12.30 10.36 -4.98
CA GLU A 57 -11.71 9.50 -3.94
C GLU A 57 -12.56 8.27 -3.60
N ASP A 58 -13.88 8.37 -3.63
CA ASP A 58 -14.76 7.23 -3.36
C ASP A 58 -14.66 6.18 -4.47
N ASP A 59 -14.67 6.60 -5.73
CA ASP A 59 -14.50 5.71 -6.88
C ASP A 59 -13.10 5.10 -6.92
N VAL A 60 -12.07 5.88 -6.60
CA VAL A 60 -10.69 5.40 -6.49
C VAL A 60 -10.58 4.34 -5.41
N PHE A 61 -11.16 4.58 -4.24
CA PHE A 61 -11.10 3.64 -3.13
C PHE A 61 -11.88 2.36 -3.45
N ASP A 62 -13.09 2.45 -3.97
CA ASP A 62 -13.91 1.30 -4.33
C ASP A 62 -13.23 0.45 -5.43
N THR A 63 -12.65 1.09 -6.44
CA THR A 63 -11.89 0.40 -7.50
C THR A 63 -10.64 -0.28 -6.94
N PHE A 64 -9.92 0.38 -6.06
CA PHE A 64 -8.75 -0.17 -5.38
C PHE A 64 -9.09 -1.44 -4.57
N ILE A 65 -10.15 -1.40 -3.79
CA ILE A 65 -10.64 -2.56 -3.03
C ILE A 65 -11.10 -3.68 -3.96
N ASN A 66 -11.79 -3.36 -5.04
CA ASN A 66 -12.24 -4.35 -6.02
C ASN A 66 -11.06 -5.08 -6.67
N TYR A 67 -9.99 -4.38 -7.03
CA TYR A 67 -8.78 -5.01 -7.57
C TYR A 67 -8.13 -5.94 -6.54
N ILE A 68 -8.05 -5.56 -5.28
CA ILE A 68 -7.52 -6.41 -4.22
C ILE A 68 -8.35 -7.70 -4.13
N ASN A 69 -9.67 -7.58 -4.05
CA ASN A 69 -10.55 -8.73 -3.89
C ASN A 69 -10.57 -9.64 -5.14
N GLN A 70 -10.49 -9.08 -6.34
CA GLN A 70 -10.34 -9.87 -7.57
C GLN A 70 -9.00 -10.63 -7.59
N THR A 71 -7.93 -9.98 -7.17
CA THR A 71 -6.60 -10.61 -7.09
C THR A 71 -6.58 -11.74 -6.07
N LEU A 72 -7.30 -11.61 -4.96
CA LEU A 72 -7.46 -12.68 -3.96
C LEU A 72 -8.15 -13.93 -4.53
N GLU A 73 -8.95 -13.80 -5.58
CA GLU A 73 -9.59 -14.93 -6.26
C GLU A 73 -8.70 -15.55 -7.36
N ASN A 74 -7.57 -14.94 -7.71
CA ASN A 74 -6.67 -15.45 -8.74
C ASN A 74 -5.79 -16.58 -8.19
N PRO A 75 -5.93 -17.84 -8.68
CA PRO A 75 -5.20 -18.98 -8.12
C PRO A 75 -3.68 -18.95 -8.36
N GLU A 76 -3.21 -18.14 -9.30
CA GLU A 76 -1.78 -18.06 -9.66
C GLU A 76 -1.00 -17.05 -8.80
N VAL A 77 -1.70 -16.15 -8.10
CA VAL A 77 -1.07 -15.12 -7.27
C VAL A 77 -0.73 -15.66 -5.88
N GLU A 78 0.48 -15.42 -5.43
CA GLU A 78 0.97 -15.82 -4.10
C GLU A 78 1.03 -14.65 -3.11
N TYR A 79 1.66 -13.54 -3.51
CA TYR A 79 1.83 -12.36 -2.68
C TYR A 79 1.11 -11.16 -3.30
N ILE A 80 0.43 -10.40 -2.45
CA ILE A 80 -0.26 -9.17 -2.85
C ILE A 80 0.29 -8.01 -2.03
N PHE A 81 0.87 -7.03 -2.72
CA PHE A 81 1.33 -5.79 -2.12
C PHE A 81 0.27 -4.72 -2.29
N VAL A 82 -0.32 -4.29 -1.18
CA VAL A 82 -1.39 -3.29 -1.14
C VAL A 82 -0.77 -1.94 -0.79
N ASP A 83 -0.53 -1.13 -1.81
CA ASP A 83 0.23 0.11 -1.73
C ASP A 83 -0.69 1.33 -1.66
N ALA A 84 -0.74 1.92 -0.48
CA ALA A 84 -1.30 3.22 -0.19
C ALA A 84 -0.52 3.82 0.99
N THR A 85 -0.86 5.03 1.41
CA THR A 85 -0.14 5.65 2.54
C THR A 85 -0.40 4.95 3.87
N HIS A 86 -1.64 4.49 4.14
CA HIS A 86 -2.02 3.73 5.33
C HIS A 86 -1.37 4.24 6.63
N ILE A 87 -1.32 5.55 6.80
CA ILE A 87 -0.48 6.25 7.79
C ILE A 87 -0.87 5.99 9.24
N ASN A 88 -2.10 5.56 9.52
CA ASN A 88 -2.59 5.32 10.87
C ASN A 88 -3.58 4.16 10.93
N TYR A 89 -3.98 3.79 12.13
CA TYR A 89 -4.97 2.74 12.37
C TYR A 89 -6.23 2.91 11.52
N ARG A 90 -6.80 4.12 11.50
CA ARG A 90 -8.05 4.39 10.78
C ARG A 90 -7.94 4.09 9.29
N SER A 91 -6.86 4.54 8.65
CA SER A 91 -6.64 4.32 7.21
C SER A 91 -6.36 2.85 6.90
N ARG A 92 -5.60 2.14 7.73
CA ARG A 92 -5.37 0.70 7.59
C ARG A 92 -6.67 -0.08 7.79
N HIS A 93 -7.41 0.22 8.85
CA HIS A 93 -8.67 -0.45 9.15
C HIS A 93 -9.70 -0.24 8.03
N LYS A 94 -9.79 0.95 7.46
CA LYS A 94 -10.67 1.25 6.32
C LYS A 94 -10.42 0.31 5.13
N THR A 95 -9.17 0.02 4.82
CA THR A 95 -8.81 -0.93 3.75
C THR A 95 -9.06 -2.38 4.16
N ILE A 96 -8.53 -2.78 5.31
CA ILE A 96 -8.56 -4.19 5.77
C ILE A 96 -9.99 -4.68 5.97
N SER A 97 -10.89 -3.85 6.50
CA SER A 97 -12.29 -4.21 6.73
C SER A 97 -13.08 -4.52 5.43
N ARG A 98 -12.56 -4.12 4.27
CA ARG A 98 -13.17 -4.35 2.96
C ARG A 98 -12.52 -5.49 2.17
N ILE A 99 -11.42 -6.05 2.67
CA ILE A 99 -10.72 -7.17 2.03
C ILE A 99 -11.44 -8.49 2.39
N HIS A 100 -11.65 -9.34 1.39
CA HIS A 100 -12.22 -10.67 1.56
C HIS A 100 -11.16 -11.63 2.11
N MET A 101 -11.14 -11.83 3.42
CA MET A 101 -10.09 -12.58 4.13
C MET A 101 -10.11 -14.10 3.90
N LYS A 102 -11.11 -14.65 3.23
CA LYS A 102 -11.28 -16.10 3.03
C LYS A 102 -10.03 -16.79 2.46
N ASN A 103 -9.34 -16.13 1.53
CA ASN A 103 -8.17 -16.68 0.84
C ASN A 103 -6.84 -16.07 1.35
N VAL A 104 -6.86 -15.39 2.48
CA VAL A 104 -5.69 -14.78 3.07
C VAL A 104 -5.12 -15.69 4.16
N GLU A 105 -3.90 -16.18 3.93
CA GLU A 105 -3.13 -16.97 4.91
C GLU A 105 -2.48 -16.08 5.96
N GLU A 106 -1.82 -15.02 5.49
CA GLU A 106 -1.17 -14.04 6.34
C GLU A 106 -1.55 -12.63 5.90
N LEU A 107 -1.87 -11.81 6.88
CA LEU A 107 -2.00 -10.36 6.73
C LEU A 107 -0.82 -9.70 7.42
N ASN A 108 0.08 -9.10 6.63
CA ASN A 108 1.31 -8.49 7.09
C ASN A 108 1.29 -6.98 6.88
N CYS A 109 2.07 -6.25 7.64
CA CYS A 109 2.23 -4.81 7.49
C CYS A 109 3.70 -4.46 7.24
N VAL A 110 3.96 -3.59 6.27
CA VAL A 110 5.30 -3.08 5.95
C VAL A 110 5.31 -1.58 6.14
N CYS A 111 6.01 -1.11 7.15
CA CYS A 111 6.06 0.29 7.57
C CYS A 111 7.36 0.95 7.14
N PHE A 112 7.26 1.98 6.31
CA PHE A 112 8.41 2.74 5.80
C PHE A 112 8.72 3.89 6.77
N ILE A 113 9.81 3.76 7.52
CA ILE A 113 10.23 4.68 8.58
C ILE A 113 11.26 5.71 8.10
N THR A 114 11.19 6.08 6.85
CA THR A 114 12.07 7.07 6.22
C THR A 114 11.90 8.45 6.88
N PRO A 115 13.02 9.14 7.24
CA PRO A 115 12.95 10.47 7.81
C PRO A 115 12.21 11.49 6.93
N LEU A 116 11.53 12.46 7.54
CA LEU A 116 10.75 13.48 6.82
C LEU A 116 11.59 14.24 5.78
N ALA A 117 12.81 14.63 6.14
CA ALA A 117 13.69 15.34 5.20
C ALA A 117 13.98 14.54 3.93
N VAL A 118 14.13 13.24 4.04
CA VAL A 118 14.34 12.33 2.89
C VAL A 118 13.06 12.19 2.07
N CYS A 119 11.91 12.07 2.72
CA CYS A 119 10.61 12.03 2.04
C CYS A 119 10.37 13.31 1.23
N LEU A 120 10.64 14.48 1.82
CA LEU A 120 10.49 15.78 1.16
C LEU A 120 11.46 15.95 -0.01
N ASP A 121 12.72 15.56 0.14
CA ASP A 121 13.71 15.58 -0.94
C ASP A 121 13.28 14.71 -2.12
N ARG A 122 12.89 13.48 -1.86
CA ARG A 122 12.41 12.55 -2.89
C ARG A 122 11.13 13.04 -3.57
N ASN A 123 10.19 13.59 -2.80
CA ASN A 123 8.95 14.16 -3.33
C ASN A 123 9.25 15.40 -4.20
N GLY A 124 10.22 16.22 -3.81
CA GLY A 124 10.65 17.40 -4.56
C GLY A 124 11.26 17.08 -5.94
N LYS A 125 11.79 15.87 -6.13
CA LYS A 125 12.32 15.39 -7.41
C LYS A 125 11.24 14.85 -8.36
N ARG A 126 10.01 14.66 -7.86
CA ARG A 126 8.87 14.26 -8.68
C ARG A 126 8.31 15.46 -9.44
N SER A 127 7.59 15.18 -10.53
CA SER A 127 6.95 16.21 -11.36
C SER A 127 5.48 15.89 -11.61
N GLY A 128 4.71 16.91 -11.98
CA GLY A 128 3.30 16.74 -12.33
C GLY A 128 2.47 16.15 -11.19
N ARG A 129 1.59 15.25 -11.54
CA ARG A 129 0.62 14.60 -10.63
C ARG A 129 1.26 13.73 -9.54
N GLU A 130 2.47 13.26 -9.76
CA GLU A 130 3.18 12.41 -8.80
C GLU A 130 3.75 13.23 -7.63
N ARG A 131 3.95 14.54 -7.81
CA ARG A 131 4.41 15.42 -6.76
C ARG A 131 3.26 15.85 -5.86
N VAL A 132 3.35 15.48 -4.61
CA VAL A 132 2.41 15.89 -3.56
C VAL A 132 2.89 17.21 -2.93
N PRO A 133 2.00 18.14 -2.54
CA PRO A 133 2.42 19.33 -1.80
C PRO A 133 3.20 18.97 -0.53
N ASP A 134 4.30 19.68 -0.26
CA ASP A 134 5.18 19.38 0.88
C ASP A 134 4.45 19.41 2.22
N ALA A 135 3.48 20.31 2.39
CA ALA A 135 2.65 20.38 3.58
C ALA A 135 1.83 19.08 3.80
N VAL A 136 1.36 18.47 2.72
CA VAL A 136 0.62 17.19 2.79
C VAL A 136 1.55 16.05 3.21
N VAL A 137 2.76 16.00 2.65
CA VAL A 137 3.78 15.02 3.04
C VAL A 137 4.12 15.15 4.53
N SER A 138 4.34 16.38 5.00
CA SER A 138 4.65 16.68 6.41
C SER A 138 3.51 16.28 7.35
N ASN A 139 2.25 16.59 6.99
CA ASN A 139 1.08 16.23 7.76
C ASN A 139 0.92 14.70 7.85
N MET A 140 1.11 13.99 6.74
CA MET A 140 1.06 12.53 6.71
C MET A 140 2.17 11.91 7.56
N PHE A 141 3.39 12.44 7.48
CA PHE A 141 4.50 11.99 8.31
C PHE A 141 4.20 12.16 9.81
N ASN A 142 3.69 13.31 10.21
CA ASN A 142 3.35 13.62 11.61
C ASN A 142 2.18 12.77 12.13
N SER A 143 1.31 12.32 11.26
CA SER A 143 0.16 11.46 11.60
C SER A 143 0.46 9.97 11.49
N PHE A 144 1.68 9.61 11.09
CA PHE A 144 2.09 8.22 10.91
C PHE A 144 2.27 7.52 12.25
N ASN A 145 1.63 6.35 12.39
CA ASN A 145 1.75 5.48 13.55
C ASN A 145 2.00 4.05 13.11
N LEU A 146 2.95 3.40 13.76
CA LEU A 146 3.15 1.96 13.61
C LEU A 146 1.90 1.20 14.07
N PRO A 147 1.60 0.05 13.45
CA PRO A 147 0.50 -0.79 13.89
C PRO A 147 0.74 -1.32 15.31
N THR A 148 -0.36 -1.52 16.03
CA THR A 148 -0.35 -2.12 17.35
C THR A 148 -0.82 -3.57 17.28
N GLU A 149 -0.61 -4.34 18.35
CA GLU A 149 -1.08 -5.72 18.47
C GLU A 149 -2.60 -5.87 18.26
N LYS A 150 -3.38 -4.83 18.55
CA LYS A 150 -4.83 -4.80 18.34
C LYS A 150 -5.23 -4.92 16.87
N GLU A 151 -4.35 -4.57 15.95
CA GLU A 151 -4.58 -4.66 14.50
C GLU A 151 -4.41 -6.08 13.97
N LYS A 152 -3.83 -6.99 14.76
CA LYS A 152 -3.73 -8.44 14.51
C LYS A 152 -3.02 -8.81 13.21
N PHE A 153 -2.00 -8.05 12.81
CA PHE A 153 -1.10 -8.48 11.74
C PHE A 153 -0.31 -9.71 12.16
N ASN A 154 -0.09 -10.63 11.23
CA ASN A 154 0.77 -11.80 11.47
C ASN A 154 2.22 -11.38 11.66
N HIS A 155 2.69 -10.45 10.81
CA HIS A 155 4.03 -9.88 10.89
C HIS A 155 3.99 -8.38 10.63
N VAL A 156 4.83 -7.62 11.31
CA VAL A 156 5.05 -6.19 11.07
C VAL A 156 6.51 -5.98 10.77
N PHE A 157 6.79 -5.38 9.62
CA PHE A 157 8.14 -5.05 9.17
C PHE A 157 8.32 -3.54 9.13
N THR A 158 9.53 -3.08 9.39
CA THR A 158 9.96 -1.72 9.13
C THR A 158 10.99 -1.70 8.01
N VAL A 159 10.95 -0.66 7.19
CA VAL A 159 11.91 -0.42 6.11
C VAL A 159 12.46 0.99 6.28
N ASP A 160 13.78 1.14 6.38
CA ASP A 160 14.44 2.43 6.51
C ASP A 160 14.68 3.12 5.15
N GLU A 161 15.31 4.30 5.18
CA GLU A 161 15.63 5.08 3.99
C GLU A 161 16.61 4.41 3.02
N ASN A 162 17.34 3.40 3.48
CA ASN A 162 18.27 2.59 2.68
C ASN A 162 17.61 1.31 2.15
N GLY A 163 16.35 1.08 2.45
CA GLY A 163 15.62 -0.12 2.06
C GLY A 163 15.91 -1.35 2.94
N ILE A 164 16.56 -1.15 4.09
CA ILE A 164 16.86 -2.24 5.02
C ILE A 164 15.58 -2.60 5.79
N THR A 165 15.21 -3.87 5.71
CA THR A 165 14.00 -4.42 6.31
C THR A 165 14.32 -5.12 7.63
N ALA A 166 13.52 -4.84 8.66
CA ALA A 166 13.58 -5.52 9.96
C ALA A 166 12.18 -5.91 10.41
N GLU A 167 12.04 -7.05 11.06
CA GLU A 167 10.79 -7.45 11.71
C GLU A 167 10.71 -6.86 13.12
N VAL A 168 9.55 -6.35 13.46
CA VAL A 168 9.28 -5.72 14.77
C VAL A 168 8.62 -6.73 15.73
#